data_94136747a7bdce8367369d4d65373c68
#
_entry.id   94136747a7bdce8367369d4d65373c68
#
_cell.length_a   1.000
_cell.length_b   1.000
_cell.length_c   1.000
_cell.angle_alpha   90.00
_cell.angle_beta   90.00
_cell.angle_gamma   90.00
#
_symmetry.space_group_name_H-M   'P 1'
#
loop_
_entity.id
_entity.type
_entity.pdbx_description
1 polymer ?
#
loop_
_entity_poly.entity_id
_entity_poly.type
_entity_poly.pdbx_seq_one_letter_code
_entity_poly.pdbx_strand_id
1 'polypeptide(L)'
;MQVEIWSDIMCPFCYIGKRRFEKAMATFEGSADIEVIWKSYQLDPNQEDVPGKSINQYLAERKGWTVDYAREMNKYVTDMAAGEGLVYDMDRAVVANSFNAHRIIQMAKAIGKGDLAEET
;
A
#
# COMPACT_ATOMS: atom_id res chain seq x y z
N MET A 1 -11.42 -22.39 3.47
CA MET A 1 -11.83 -21.00 3.82
C MET A 1 -11.22 -20.05 2.79
N GLN A 2 -11.95 -19.03 2.37
CA GLN A 2 -11.48 -18.02 1.45
C GLN A 2 -11.39 -16.67 2.17
N VAL A 3 -10.28 -15.98 2.02
CA VAL A 3 -10.05 -14.62 2.54
C VAL A 3 -9.86 -13.69 1.36
N GLU A 4 -10.75 -12.73 1.20
CA GLU A 4 -10.64 -11.68 0.18
C GLU A 4 -10.12 -10.39 0.81
N ILE A 5 -9.08 -9.80 0.25
CA ILE A 5 -8.43 -8.60 0.78
C ILE A 5 -8.45 -7.51 -0.29
N TRP A 6 -9.15 -6.42 0.00
CA TRP A 6 -9.15 -5.21 -0.84
C TRP A 6 -8.00 -4.31 -0.43
N SER A 7 -7.13 -3.98 -1.35
CA SER A 7 -5.90 -3.23 -1.10
C SER A 7 -5.69 -2.14 -2.15
N ASP A 8 -5.12 -1.03 -1.71
CA ASP A 8 -4.70 0.06 -2.59
C ASP A 8 -3.18 0.25 -2.49
N ILE A 9 -2.53 0.26 -3.64
CA ILE A 9 -1.07 0.42 -3.72
C ILE A 9 -0.58 1.80 -3.28
N MET A 10 -1.43 2.82 -3.28
CA MET A 10 -1.07 4.15 -2.76
C MET A 10 -1.10 4.22 -1.23
N CYS A 11 -1.65 3.23 -0.55
CA CYS A 11 -1.80 3.23 0.89
C CYS A 11 -0.61 2.54 1.57
N PRO A 12 0.22 3.26 2.33
CA PRO A 12 1.38 2.67 2.99
C PRO A 12 1.01 1.59 4.01
N PHE A 13 -0.17 1.69 4.62
CA PHE A 13 -0.67 0.69 5.58
C PHE A 13 -1.12 -0.61 4.91
N CYS A 14 -1.56 -0.56 3.66
CA CYS A 14 -1.95 -1.78 2.93
C CYS A 14 -0.75 -2.71 2.73
N TYR A 15 0.41 -2.17 2.38
CA TYR A 15 1.62 -2.97 2.20
C TYR A 15 2.16 -3.51 3.53
N ILE A 16 2.16 -2.70 4.58
CA ILE A 16 2.49 -3.15 5.94
C ILE A 16 1.53 -4.27 6.37
N GLY A 17 0.23 -4.08 6.15
CA GLY A 17 -0.79 -5.07 6.45
C GLY A 17 -0.59 -6.38 5.70
N LYS A 18 -0.18 -6.32 4.43
CA LYS A 18 0.17 -7.50 3.62
C LYS A 18 1.29 -8.30 4.29
N ARG A 19 2.39 -7.64 4.68
CA ARG A 19 3.51 -8.33 5.35
C ARG A 19 3.11 -8.97 6.68
N ARG A 20 2.30 -8.29 7.47
CA ARG A 20 1.78 -8.85 8.74
C ARG A 20 0.88 -10.04 8.52
N PHE A 21 0.01 -9.96 7.51
CA PHE A 21 -0.85 -11.07 7.14
C PHE A 21 -0.05 -12.28 6.66
N GLU A 22 0.94 -12.07 5.78
CA GLU A 22 1.84 -13.13 5.30
C GLU A 22 2.59 -13.81 6.46
N LYS A 23 3.10 -13.03 7.44
CA LYS A 23 3.74 -13.58 8.64
C LYS A 23 2.77 -14.42 9.47
N ALA A 24 1.56 -13.94 9.66
CA ALA A 24 0.53 -14.70 10.39
C ALA A 24 0.18 -16.01 9.67
N MET A 25 0.02 -15.96 8.35
CA MET A 25 -0.24 -17.16 7.54
C MET A 25 0.90 -18.17 7.59
N ALA A 26 2.14 -17.72 7.66
CA ALA A 26 3.31 -18.60 7.72
C ALA A 26 3.38 -19.43 9.03
N THR A 27 2.76 -18.95 10.10
CA THR A 27 2.76 -19.59 11.42
C THR A 27 1.42 -20.22 11.81
N PHE A 28 0.38 -19.99 11.02
CA PHE A 28 -0.95 -20.55 11.29
C PHE A 28 -1.07 -21.98 10.77
N GLU A 29 -1.35 -22.93 11.63
CA GLU A 29 -1.41 -24.36 11.28
C GLU A 29 -2.49 -24.68 10.24
N GLY A 30 -3.59 -23.93 10.21
CA GLY A 30 -4.67 -24.08 9.23
C GLY A 30 -4.46 -23.33 7.92
N SER A 31 -3.27 -22.77 7.66
CA SER A 31 -3.02 -21.92 6.48
C SER A 31 -3.19 -22.65 5.15
N ALA A 32 -2.95 -23.94 5.09
CA ALA A 32 -3.13 -24.74 3.86
C ALA A 32 -4.60 -24.80 3.38
N ASP A 33 -5.55 -24.61 4.29
CA ASP A 33 -6.98 -24.60 3.98
C ASP A 33 -7.53 -23.20 3.67
N ILE A 34 -6.65 -22.19 3.62
CA ILE A 34 -7.02 -20.80 3.37
C ILE A 34 -6.55 -20.38 1.98
N GLU A 35 -7.51 -20.06 1.13
CA GLU A 35 -7.27 -19.39 -0.16
C GLU A 35 -7.30 -17.87 0.06
N VAL A 36 -6.24 -17.17 -0.32
CA VAL A 36 -6.13 -15.72 -0.20
C VAL A 36 -6.30 -15.07 -1.57
N ILE A 37 -7.25 -14.15 -1.68
CA ILE A 37 -7.52 -13.43 -2.91
C ILE A 37 -7.32 -11.93 -2.67
N TRP A 38 -6.31 -11.35 -3.30
CA TRP A 38 -6.07 -9.92 -3.30
C TRP A 38 -6.92 -9.23 -4.38
N LYS A 39 -7.59 -8.16 -3.99
CA LYS A 39 -8.46 -7.38 -4.87
C LYS A 39 -8.03 -5.93 -4.91
N SER A 40 -8.03 -5.35 -6.11
CA SER A 40 -7.76 -3.93 -6.29
C SER A 40 -8.89 -3.08 -5.74
N TYR A 41 -8.53 -2.07 -4.96
CA TYR A 41 -9.44 -1.07 -4.44
C TYR A 41 -8.79 0.31 -4.52
N GLN A 42 -9.55 1.34 -4.88
CA GLN A 42 -9.08 2.71 -4.81
C GLN A 42 -9.70 3.41 -3.60
N LEU A 43 -8.85 3.78 -2.63
CA LEU A 43 -9.28 4.56 -1.46
C LEU A 43 -9.80 5.93 -1.87
N ASP A 44 -9.20 6.52 -2.91
CA ASP A 44 -9.64 7.76 -3.51
C ASP A 44 -9.61 7.65 -5.05
N PRO A 45 -10.72 7.26 -5.68
CA PRO A 45 -10.78 7.16 -7.14
C PRO A 45 -10.64 8.52 -7.85
N ASN A 46 -10.89 9.62 -7.13
CA ASN A 46 -10.80 10.99 -7.66
C ASN A 46 -9.45 11.64 -7.37
N GLN A 47 -8.48 10.87 -6.86
CA GLN A 47 -7.13 11.40 -6.62
C GLN A 47 -6.53 11.92 -7.91
N GLU A 48 -6.11 13.18 -7.89
CA GLU A 48 -5.36 13.80 -8.97
C GLU A 48 -3.86 13.54 -8.80
N ASP A 49 -3.15 13.45 -9.91
CA ASP A 49 -1.70 13.44 -9.89
C ASP A 49 -1.19 14.82 -9.46
N VAL A 50 -0.31 14.85 -8.48
CA VAL A 50 0.25 16.12 -7.94
C VAL A 50 1.77 16.09 -8.04
N PRO A 51 2.31 16.25 -9.27
CA PRO A 51 3.76 16.25 -9.45
C PRO A 51 4.40 17.47 -8.78
N GLY A 52 5.59 17.27 -8.22
CA GLY A 52 6.38 18.34 -7.64
C GLY A 52 5.97 18.81 -6.24
N LYS A 53 4.93 18.27 -5.66
CA LYS A 53 4.56 18.51 -4.27
C LYS A 53 5.04 17.36 -3.38
N SER A 54 5.69 17.66 -2.27
CA SER A 54 6.09 16.63 -1.33
C SER A 54 4.87 15.98 -0.66
N ILE A 55 5.00 14.71 -0.29
CA ILE A 55 3.94 14.00 0.43
C ILE A 55 3.57 14.70 1.75
N ASN A 56 4.53 15.32 2.42
CA ASN A 56 4.27 16.05 3.67
C ASN A 56 3.41 17.29 3.43
N GLN A 57 3.70 18.07 2.38
CA GLN A 57 2.88 19.23 2.00
C GLN A 57 1.47 18.79 1.58
N TYR A 58 1.38 17.77 0.74
CA TYR A 58 0.10 17.23 0.29
C TYR A 58 -0.78 16.78 1.46
N LEU A 59 -0.23 16.01 2.39
CA LEU A 59 -0.98 15.54 3.57
C LEU A 59 -1.35 16.68 4.50
N ALA A 60 -0.47 17.64 4.71
CA ALA A 60 -0.75 18.81 5.54
C ALA A 60 -1.95 19.59 4.99
N GLU A 61 -1.97 19.87 3.70
CA GLU A 61 -3.09 20.59 3.06
C GLU A 61 -4.38 19.79 3.10
N ARG A 62 -4.31 18.49 2.76
CA ARG A 62 -5.50 17.64 2.69
C ARG A 62 -6.15 17.38 4.05
N LYS A 63 -5.35 17.26 5.11
CA LYS A 63 -5.81 16.90 6.45
C LYS A 63 -5.90 18.10 7.42
N GLY A 64 -5.52 19.29 6.98
CA GLY A 64 -5.47 20.45 7.86
C GLY A 64 -4.37 20.36 8.91
N TRP A 65 -3.27 19.70 8.61
CA TRP A 65 -2.12 19.53 9.49
C TRP A 65 -1.02 20.55 9.18
N THR A 66 -0.07 20.71 10.10
CA THR A 66 1.21 21.36 9.78
C THR A 66 2.09 20.40 8.97
N VAL A 67 3.02 20.96 8.19
CA VAL A 67 4.00 20.14 7.44
C VAL A 67 4.87 19.32 8.41
N ASP A 68 5.25 19.89 9.55
CA ASP A 68 6.05 19.19 10.54
C ASP A 68 5.29 18.00 11.16
N TYR A 69 4.00 18.16 11.45
CA TYR A 69 3.18 17.06 11.93
C TYR A 69 3.02 15.96 10.87
N ALA A 70 2.81 16.32 9.61
CA ALA A 70 2.76 15.36 8.50
C ALA A 70 4.07 14.58 8.38
N ARG A 71 5.22 15.25 8.55
CA ARG A 71 6.55 14.63 8.53
C ARG A 71 6.72 13.63 9.68
N GLU A 72 6.28 13.97 10.88
CA GLU A 72 6.32 13.07 12.04
C GLU A 72 5.45 11.83 11.80
N MET A 73 4.25 11.99 11.25
CA MET A 73 3.36 10.88 10.95
C MET A 73 3.94 9.98 9.87
N ASN A 74 4.54 10.55 8.82
CA ASN A 74 5.22 9.77 7.77
C ASN A 74 6.46 9.04 8.31
N LYS A 75 7.19 9.66 9.25
CA LYS A 75 8.29 8.97 9.95
C LYS A 75 7.77 7.78 10.76
N TYR A 76 6.69 7.94 11.47
CA TYR A 76 6.07 6.86 12.24
C TYR A 76 5.67 5.69 11.32
N VAL A 77 5.07 5.97 10.18
CA VAL A 77 4.72 4.95 9.18
C VAL A 77 5.96 4.28 8.59
N THR A 78 7.01 5.06 8.31
CA THR A 78 8.29 4.54 7.81
C THR A 78 8.94 3.59 8.82
N ASP A 79 8.94 3.94 10.10
CA ASP A 79 9.47 3.10 11.17
C ASP A 79 8.63 1.82 11.33
N MET A 80 7.32 1.92 11.21
CA MET A 80 6.41 0.76 11.23
C MET A 80 6.69 -0.19 10.05
N ALA A 81 6.90 0.36 8.86
CA ALA A 81 7.27 -0.41 7.66
C ALA A 81 8.61 -1.13 7.84
N ALA A 82 9.60 -0.43 8.41
CA ALA A 82 10.92 -1.00 8.70
C ALA A 82 10.83 -2.21 9.65
N GLY A 83 9.94 -2.16 10.62
CA GLY A 83 9.65 -3.29 11.52
C GLY A 83 9.12 -4.54 10.80
N GLU A 84 8.56 -4.36 9.62
CA GLU A 84 8.06 -5.44 8.74
C GLU A 84 9.03 -5.78 7.60
N GLY A 85 10.24 -5.21 7.58
CA GLY A 85 11.24 -5.44 6.55
C GLY A 85 11.02 -4.64 5.27
N LEU A 86 10.18 -3.61 5.30
CA LEU A 86 9.91 -2.72 4.18
C LEU A 86 10.71 -1.42 4.30
N VAL A 87 11.25 -0.94 3.19
CA VAL A 87 11.97 0.33 3.13
C VAL A 87 11.11 1.36 2.41
N TYR A 88 10.60 2.33 3.17
CA TYR A 88 9.82 3.45 2.63
C TYR A 88 10.69 4.69 2.50
N ASP A 89 10.68 5.29 1.33
CA ASP A 89 11.31 6.59 1.06
C ASP A 89 10.22 7.63 0.81
N MET A 90 9.75 8.25 1.89
CA MET A 90 8.67 9.24 1.83
C MET A 90 9.10 10.53 1.13
N ASP A 91 10.40 10.85 1.11
CA ASP A 91 10.90 12.04 0.43
C ASP A 91 10.81 11.93 -1.10
N ARG A 92 10.80 10.69 -1.61
CA ARG A 92 10.64 10.39 -3.03
C ARG A 92 9.23 9.95 -3.40
N ALA A 93 8.32 9.89 -2.45
CA ALA A 93 6.94 9.48 -2.70
C ALA A 93 6.23 10.46 -3.66
N VAL A 94 5.55 9.90 -4.63
CA VAL A 94 4.77 10.65 -5.64
C VAL A 94 3.30 10.47 -5.34
N VAL A 95 2.58 11.59 -5.31
CA VAL A 95 1.11 11.57 -5.17
C VAL A 95 0.49 11.41 -6.55
N ALA A 96 -0.11 10.27 -6.79
CA ALA A 96 -0.70 9.92 -8.08
C ALA A 96 -1.97 9.07 -7.90
N ASN A 97 -2.80 9.04 -8.94
CA ASN A 97 -3.95 8.14 -8.98
C ASN A 97 -3.50 6.70 -9.20
N SER A 98 -3.98 5.78 -8.39
CA SER A 98 -3.57 4.37 -8.43
C SER A 98 -4.26 3.52 -9.52
N PHE A 99 -5.20 4.09 -10.28
CA PHE A 99 -6.01 3.33 -11.24
C PHE A 99 -5.19 2.56 -12.28
N ASN A 100 -4.23 3.24 -12.92
CA ASN A 100 -3.43 2.59 -13.96
C ASN A 100 -2.50 1.51 -13.41
N ALA A 101 -1.97 1.69 -12.20
CA ALA A 101 -1.18 0.67 -11.54
C ALA A 101 -2.04 -0.57 -11.20
N HIS A 102 -3.26 -0.37 -10.71
CA HIS A 102 -4.20 -1.47 -10.51
C HIS A 102 -4.55 -2.21 -11.81
N ARG A 103 -4.66 -1.50 -12.93
CA ARG A 103 -4.85 -2.14 -14.24
C ARG A 103 -3.71 -3.09 -14.58
N ILE A 104 -2.47 -2.68 -14.36
CA ILE A 104 -1.29 -3.52 -14.60
C ILE A 104 -1.31 -4.75 -13.69
N ILE A 105 -1.64 -4.57 -12.42
CA ILE A 105 -1.77 -5.69 -11.46
C ILE A 105 -2.83 -6.69 -11.92
N GLN A 106 -4.00 -6.22 -12.35
CA GLN A 106 -5.06 -7.11 -12.83
C GLN A 106 -4.68 -7.84 -14.14
N MET A 107 -3.98 -7.18 -15.04
CA MET A 107 -3.44 -7.84 -16.24
C MET A 107 -2.42 -8.92 -15.87
N ALA A 108 -1.52 -8.63 -14.95
CA ALA A 108 -0.54 -9.59 -14.46
C ALA A 108 -1.20 -10.76 -13.73
N LYS A 109 -2.24 -10.51 -12.96
CA LYS A 109 -3.02 -11.53 -12.27
C LYS A 109 -3.66 -12.52 -13.26
N ALA A 110 -4.15 -12.04 -14.40
CA ALA A 110 -4.74 -12.89 -15.44
C ALA A 110 -3.76 -13.91 -16.03
N ILE A 111 -2.45 -13.66 -15.94
CA ILE A 111 -1.37 -14.56 -16.39
C ILE A 111 -0.60 -15.20 -15.22
N GLY A 112 -1.15 -15.19 -14.01
CA GLY A 112 -0.55 -15.79 -12.82
C GLY A 112 0.63 -15.02 -12.21
N LYS A 113 0.80 -13.73 -12.54
CA LYS A 113 1.91 -12.87 -12.08
C LYS A 113 1.45 -11.68 -11.24
N GLY A 114 0.26 -11.77 -10.63
CA GLY A 114 -0.30 -10.68 -9.83
C GLY A 114 0.58 -10.27 -8.66
N ASP A 115 1.04 -11.23 -7.87
CA ASP A 115 1.91 -10.95 -6.71
C ASP A 115 3.23 -10.29 -7.13
N LEU A 116 3.84 -10.75 -8.22
CA LEU A 116 5.07 -10.16 -8.74
C LEU A 116 4.86 -8.69 -9.15
N ALA A 117 3.75 -8.38 -9.82
CA ALA A 117 3.44 -7.02 -10.23
C ALA A 117 3.15 -6.11 -9.04
N GLU A 118 2.47 -6.62 -8.02
CA GLU A 118 2.17 -5.87 -6.81
C GLU A 118 3.42 -5.55 -5.98
N GLU A 119 4.39 -6.47 -5.95
CA GLU A 119 5.66 -6.28 -5.23
C GLU A 119 6.67 -5.40 -5.99
N THR A 120 6.46 -5.14 -7.27
CA THR A 120 7.33 -4.29 -8.09
C THR A 120 6.98 -2.81 -7.95
#